data_246bd09278eae8426e6b73bab3662546
#
_entry.id   246bd09278eae8426e6b73bab3662546
#
_cell.length_a   1.000
_cell.length_b   1.000
_cell.length_c   1.000
_cell.angle_alpha   90.00
_cell.angle_beta   90.00
_cell.angle_gamma   90.00
#
_symmetry.space_group_name_H-M   'P 1'
#
loop_
_entity.id
_entity.type
_entity.pdbx_description
1 polymer ?
#
loop_
_entity_poly.entity_id
_entity_poly.type
_entity_poly.pdbx_seq_one_letter_code
_entity_poly.pdbx_strand_id
1 'polypeptide(L)'
;MEKIFHLKENNTTVRTEIVAGLTTFMTMAYIIALNPNLLTGFGAQGGSQLWNGVFLATCIASAIGTLVMAFAANKPFAMAPGMGLNSFFAVVVANIVTLTGMSYLQSFQTALCVILIEGIVFIVLSVLKVREKIVEAIPLGIRLGIAPAIGLMLLNIGIGSNAGVYSSDGGPFYVMRDFFGALTPSLAKANMGDGYPQMVLTVVTMFVGLFLIVLFAHKKVKGSVLLGMLCASGIFWAGEASFLHTNPFAALKGASFVPAFGDMAATTLFKFDFAALGEIGWFTVVTLVITFCIIDMFDTIGTLVGTASRAGMVDKDRNMPRRREALLADAVGTVTGACTGTSTVTTFVESASGVEAGGRTGLTALTTGLLFLASMFLAPIAAIIPAAATSSALIYVGLLMLGGLKKIDFDDIYQSLPVAIMLISMPVSGSIGHGSGLGLISYSVLKLCTGKGKDVSLLTYVISLIFLVKFFLVA
;
A
#
# COMPACT_ATOMS: atom_id res chain seq x y z
N MET A 1 -19.53 -15.89 21.38
CA MET A 1 -19.17 -14.49 21.15
C MET A 1 -18.64 -13.83 22.41
N GLU A 2 -19.43 -13.77 23.53
CA GLU A 2 -19.01 -13.11 24.78
C GLU A 2 -17.71 -13.69 25.35
N LYS A 3 -17.59 -15.02 25.43
CA LYS A 3 -16.41 -15.71 25.97
C LYS A 3 -15.11 -15.47 25.18
N ILE A 4 -15.22 -15.12 23.89
CA ILE A 4 -14.07 -14.92 23.00
C ILE A 4 -13.70 -13.44 22.91
N PHE A 5 -14.69 -12.58 22.73
CA PHE A 5 -14.46 -11.16 22.43
C PHE A 5 -14.67 -10.20 23.61
N HIS A 6 -15.19 -10.70 24.75
CA HIS A 6 -15.38 -9.89 25.98
C HIS A 6 -16.19 -8.61 25.73
N LEU A 7 -17.35 -8.76 25.06
CA LEU A 7 -18.15 -7.64 24.57
C LEU A 7 -18.64 -6.71 25.70
N LYS A 8 -19.09 -7.31 26.83
CA LYS A 8 -19.57 -6.56 27.98
C LYS A 8 -18.45 -5.73 28.64
N GLU A 9 -17.26 -6.31 28.77
CA GLU A 9 -16.08 -5.62 29.31
C GLU A 9 -15.66 -4.43 28.45
N ASN A 10 -15.88 -4.52 27.13
CA ASN A 10 -15.57 -3.47 26.17
C ASN A 10 -16.77 -2.54 25.87
N ASN A 11 -17.86 -2.61 26.67
CA ASN A 11 -19.05 -1.77 26.54
C ASN A 11 -19.62 -1.75 25.10
N THR A 12 -19.71 -2.90 24.45
CA THR A 12 -20.21 -3.05 23.07
C THR A 12 -21.23 -4.18 22.94
N THR A 13 -21.86 -4.28 21.78
CA THR A 13 -22.85 -5.33 21.46
C THR A 13 -22.49 -6.02 20.14
N VAL A 14 -22.98 -7.27 19.96
CA VAL A 14 -22.78 -8.00 18.70
C VAL A 14 -23.23 -7.18 17.48
N ARG A 15 -24.38 -6.51 17.58
CA ARG A 15 -24.91 -5.67 16.49
C ARG A 15 -23.97 -4.51 16.18
N THR A 16 -23.46 -3.82 17.19
CA THR A 16 -22.53 -2.71 17.01
C THR A 16 -21.24 -3.18 16.33
N GLU A 17 -20.68 -4.29 16.78
CA GLU A 17 -19.45 -4.85 16.23
C GLU A 17 -19.61 -5.29 14.75
N ILE A 18 -20.75 -5.93 14.41
CA ILE A 18 -21.02 -6.30 13.02
C ILE A 18 -21.19 -5.07 12.12
N VAL A 19 -21.92 -4.04 12.57
CA VAL A 19 -22.06 -2.79 11.83
C VAL A 19 -20.71 -2.07 11.68
N ALA A 20 -19.89 -2.10 12.72
CA ALA A 20 -18.54 -1.55 12.68
C ALA A 20 -17.65 -2.31 11.68
N GLY A 21 -17.71 -3.64 11.67
CA GLY A 21 -16.96 -4.48 10.72
C GLY A 21 -17.39 -4.26 9.26
N LEU A 22 -18.69 -4.15 9.00
CA LEU A 22 -19.21 -3.77 7.69
C LEU A 22 -18.73 -2.37 7.28
N THR A 23 -18.72 -1.41 8.22
CA THR A 23 -18.23 -0.06 7.97
C THR A 23 -16.74 -0.05 7.62
N THR A 24 -15.92 -0.81 8.36
CA THR A 24 -14.48 -0.97 8.06
C THR A 24 -14.29 -1.59 6.68
N PHE A 25 -15.00 -2.68 6.38
CA PHE A 25 -14.91 -3.34 5.08
C PHE A 25 -15.25 -2.38 3.93
N MET A 26 -16.35 -1.63 4.03
CA MET A 26 -16.75 -0.68 2.99
C MET A 26 -15.72 0.42 2.74
N THR A 27 -14.99 0.84 3.77
CA THR A 27 -13.93 1.84 3.63
C THR A 27 -12.65 1.27 3.03
N MET A 28 -12.40 -0.04 3.15
CA MET A 28 -11.21 -0.74 2.67
C MET A 28 -11.43 -1.48 1.35
N ALA A 29 -12.68 -1.77 0.95
CA ALA A 29 -12.99 -2.66 -0.16
C ALA A 29 -12.42 -2.22 -1.53
N TYR A 30 -12.03 -0.95 -1.67
CA TYR A 30 -11.32 -0.47 -2.86
C TYR A 30 -10.01 -1.22 -3.12
N ILE A 31 -9.36 -1.78 -2.07
CA ILE A 31 -8.11 -2.52 -2.18
C ILE A 31 -8.25 -3.78 -3.04
N ILE A 32 -9.43 -4.38 -3.07
CA ILE A 32 -9.73 -5.61 -3.80
C ILE A 32 -9.50 -5.44 -5.30
N ALA A 33 -9.81 -4.26 -5.85
CA ALA A 33 -9.56 -3.91 -7.24
C ALA A 33 -8.20 -3.22 -7.44
N LEU A 34 -7.85 -2.30 -6.53
CA LEU A 34 -6.65 -1.49 -6.66
C LEU A 34 -5.37 -2.31 -6.55
N ASN A 35 -5.30 -3.26 -5.60
CA ASN A 35 -4.08 -4.03 -5.37
C ASN A 35 -3.69 -4.93 -6.55
N PRO A 36 -4.60 -5.75 -7.14
CA PRO A 36 -4.25 -6.53 -8.32
C PRO A 36 -3.84 -5.65 -9.51
N ASN A 37 -4.53 -4.54 -9.75
CA ASN A 37 -4.18 -3.61 -10.83
C ASN A 37 -2.78 -3.00 -10.65
N LEU A 38 -2.38 -2.75 -9.42
CA LEU A 38 -1.07 -2.19 -9.10
C LEU A 38 0.04 -3.24 -9.22
N LEU A 39 -0.17 -4.42 -8.65
CA LEU A 39 0.86 -5.46 -8.55
C LEU A 39 1.09 -6.23 -9.85
N THR A 40 0.15 -6.21 -10.79
CA THR A 40 0.31 -6.89 -12.09
C THR A 40 0.86 -5.99 -13.20
N GLY A 41 1.19 -4.77 -12.86
CA GLY A 41 1.72 -3.71 -13.71
C GLY A 41 0.87 -2.46 -13.58
N PHE A 42 1.50 -1.30 -13.44
CA PHE A 42 0.79 -0.04 -13.26
C PHE A 42 -0.25 0.19 -14.37
N GLY A 43 -1.51 0.42 -13.97
CA GLY A 43 -2.62 0.59 -14.91
C GLY A 43 -3.15 -0.70 -15.52
N ALA A 44 -2.69 -1.88 -15.08
CA ALA A 44 -3.21 -3.16 -15.53
C ALA A 44 -4.71 -3.29 -15.25
N GLN A 45 -5.41 -3.95 -16.15
CA GLN A 45 -6.82 -4.30 -16.00
C GLN A 45 -6.97 -5.82 -15.77
N GLY A 46 -8.11 -6.20 -15.20
CA GLY A 46 -8.39 -7.59 -14.89
C GLY A 46 -8.39 -8.53 -16.10
N GLY A 47 -8.29 -9.83 -15.83
CA GLY A 47 -8.44 -10.90 -16.82
C GLY A 47 -7.20 -11.71 -17.10
N SER A 48 -6.00 -11.31 -16.64
CA SER A 48 -4.80 -12.16 -16.73
C SER A 48 -4.77 -13.19 -15.59
N GLN A 49 -4.12 -14.33 -15.81
CA GLN A 49 -3.93 -15.35 -14.77
C GLN A 49 -3.23 -14.80 -13.53
N LEU A 50 -2.20 -13.95 -13.71
CA LEU A 50 -1.51 -13.29 -12.60
C LEU A 50 -2.45 -12.34 -11.85
N TRP A 51 -3.28 -11.55 -12.56
CA TRP A 51 -4.24 -10.67 -11.93
C TRP A 51 -5.24 -11.44 -11.06
N ASN A 52 -5.79 -12.55 -11.58
CA ASN A 52 -6.70 -13.41 -10.85
C ASN A 52 -6.03 -14.01 -9.60
N GLY A 53 -4.78 -14.44 -9.72
CA GLY A 53 -3.98 -14.93 -8.60
C GLY A 53 -3.77 -13.89 -7.52
N VAL A 54 -3.36 -12.66 -7.90
CA VAL A 54 -3.16 -11.54 -6.96
C VAL A 54 -4.47 -11.07 -6.33
N PHE A 55 -5.58 -11.08 -7.09
CA PHE A 55 -6.90 -10.76 -6.57
C PHE A 55 -7.31 -11.72 -5.44
N LEU A 56 -7.19 -13.03 -5.66
CA LEU A 56 -7.48 -14.04 -4.63
C LEU A 56 -6.51 -13.93 -3.46
N ALA A 57 -5.22 -13.72 -3.73
CA ALA A 57 -4.21 -13.50 -2.70
C ALA A 57 -4.56 -12.29 -1.82
N THR A 58 -5.03 -11.20 -2.42
CA THR A 58 -5.47 -10.00 -1.69
C THR A 58 -6.62 -10.32 -0.74
N CYS A 59 -7.65 -11.02 -1.22
CA CYS A 59 -8.80 -11.40 -0.40
C CYS A 59 -8.41 -12.36 0.73
N ILE A 60 -7.64 -13.40 0.43
CA ILE A 60 -7.25 -14.45 1.39
C ILE A 60 -6.28 -13.90 2.43
N ALA A 61 -5.23 -13.19 2.02
CA ALA A 61 -4.23 -12.65 2.94
C ALA A 61 -4.83 -11.59 3.86
N SER A 62 -5.69 -10.70 3.32
CA SER A 62 -6.44 -9.73 4.13
C SER A 62 -7.33 -10.43 5.16
N ALA A 63 -8.03 -11.48 4.74
CA ALA A 63 -8.90 -12.25 5.63
C ALA A 63 -8.08 -12.92 6.74
N ILE A 64 -7.01 -13.65 6.40
CA ILE A 64 -6.20 -14.37 7.39
C ILE A 64 -5.54 -13.41 8.37
N GLY A 65 -4.88 -12.35 7.89
CA GLY A 65 -4.27 -11.33 8.76
C GLY A 65 -5.29 -10.70 9.70
N THR A 66 -6.47 -10.33 9.17
CA THR A 66 -7.56 -9.74 9.96
C THR A 66 -8.15 -10.73 10.96
N LEU A 67 -8.28 -12.01 10.61
CA LEU A 67 -8.74 -13.07 11.53
C LEU A 67 -7.72 -13.30 12.66
N VAL A 68 -6.42 -13.32 12.36
CA VAL A 68 -5.38 -13.40 13.40
C VAL A 68 -5.45 -12.20 14.33
N MET A 69 -5.65 -10.98 13.80
CA MET A 69 -5.88 -9.77 14.60
C MET A 69 -7.12 -9.91 15.50
N ALA A 70 -8.21 -10.49 14.95
CA ALA A 70 -9.46 -10.71 15.68
C ALA A 70 -9.29 -11.65 16.89
N PHE A 71 -8.62 -12.80 16.68
CA PHE A 71 -8.54 -13.84 17.71
C PHE A 71 -7.33 -13.68 18.63
N ALA A 72 -6.17 -13.29 18.12
CA ALA A 72 -4.96 -13.17 18.94
C ALA A 72 -4.93 -11.83 19.72
N ALA A 73 -5.19 -10.72 19.05
CA ALA A 73 -5.13 -9.40 19.66
C ALA A 73 -6.47 -8.93 20.25
N ASN A 74 -7.59 -9.49 19.81
CA ASN A 74 -8.95 -9.03 20.13
C ASN A 74 -9.12 -7.53 19.88
N LYS A 75 -8.70 -7.04 18.70
CA LYS A 75 -8.76 -5.64 18.31
C LYS A 75 -9.66 -5.43 17.08
N PRO A 76 -10.35 -4.29 16.98
CA PRO A 76 -11.26 -4.00 15.87
C PRO A 76 -10.53 -3.52 14.61
N PHE A 77 -9.30 -4.00 14.40
CA PHE A 77 -8.46 -3.53 13.30
C PHE A 77 -8.45 -4.55 12.17
N ALA A 78 -8.68 -4.08 10.96
CA ALA A 78 -8.59 -4.87 9.75
C ALA A 78 -7.23 -4.69 9.08
N MET A 79 -6.80 -5.72 8.38
CA MET A 79 -5.53 -5.81 7.70
C MET A 79 -5.73 -6.07 6.22
N ALA A 80 -4.88 -5.49 5.40
CA ALA A 80 -4.82 -5.73 3.96
C ALA A 80 -3.43 -5.36 3.43
N PRO A 81 -3.11 -5.70 2.16
CA PRO A 81 -1.85 -5.28 1.53
C PRO A 81 -1.68 -3.77 1.56
N GLY A 82 -0.63 -3.27 2.22
CA GLY A 82 -0.39 -1.85 2.48
C GLY A 82 -0.07 -1.06 1.21
N MET A 83 -0.77 0.03 0.91
CA MET A 83 -0.64 0.76 -0.36
C MET A 83 0.79 1.24 -0.66
N GLY A 84 1.49 1.76 0.34
CA GLY A 84 2.88 2.17 0.19
C GLY A 84 3.80 1.00 -0.15
N LEU A 85 3.67 -0.10 0.58
CA LEU A 85 4.43 -1.33 0.37
C LEU A 85 4.10 -1.99 -0.97
N ASN A 86 2.83 -1.98 -1.38
CA ASN A 86 2.38 -2.48 -2.68
C ASN A 86 3.04 -1.73 -3.84
N SER A 87 3.04 -0.40 -3.75
CA SER A 87 3.66 0.44 -4.78
C SER A 87 5.17 0.20 -4.83
N PHE A 88 5.82 0.05 -3.69
CA PHE A 88 7.23 -0.28 -3.63
C PHE A 88 7.51 -1.68 -4.19
N PHE A 89 6.68 -2.67 -3.87
CA PHE A 89 6.76 -4.02 -4.43
C PHE A 89 6.66 -3.99 -5.96
N ALA A 90 5.68 -3.27 -6.52
CA ALA A 90 5.50 -3.15 -7.97
C ALA A 90 6.74 -2.50 -8.65
N VAL A 91 7.33 -1.47 -8.02
CA VAL A 91 8.59 -0.87 -8.49
C VAL A 91 9.74 -1.88 -8.41
N VAL A 92 9.85 -2.66 -7.32
CA VAL A 92 10.88 -3.71 -7.19
C VAL A 92 10.73 -4.74 -8.29
N VAL A 93 9.52 -5.21 -8.59
CA VAL A 93 9.28 -6.14 -9.71
C VAL A 93 9.73 -5.52 -11.04
N ALA A 94 9.34 -4.28 -11.33
CA ALA A 94 9.75 -3.59 -12.56
C ALA A 94 11.28 -3.43 -12.67
N ASN A 95 11.95 -3.13 -11.55
CA ASN A 95 13.41 -3.03 -11.51
C ASN A 95 14.08 -4.39 -11.74
N ILE A 96 13.55 -5.49 -11.18
CA ILE A 96 14.07 -6.85 -11.45
C ILE A 96 13.95 -7.18 -12.93
N VAL A 97 12.79 -6.90 -13.56
CA VAL A 97 12.60 -7.06 -15.01
C VAL A 97 13.69 -6.32 -15.79
N THR A 98 13.93 -5.05 -15.44
CA THR A 98 14.89 -4.20 -16.15
C THR A 98 16.35 -4.67 -15.97
N LEU A 99 16.70 -5.09 -14.75
CA LEU A 99 18.08 -5.49 -14.41
C LEU A 99 18.44 -6.88 -14.96
N THR A 100 17.51 -7.82 -14.97
CA THR A 100 17.78 -9.23 -15.26
C THR A 100 17.26 -9.67 -16.62
N GLY A 101 16.30 -8.93 -17.21
CA GLY A 101 15.60 -9.35 -18.43
C GLY A 101 14.59 -10.50 -18.23
N MET A 102 14.30 -10.88 -16.99
CA MET A 102 13.29 -11.89 -16.66
C MET A 102 11.89 -11.46 -17.07
N SER A 103 10.99 -12.44 -17.26
CA SER A 103 9.57 -12.15 -17.44
C SER A 103 8.98 -11.47 -16.19
N TYR A 104 7.90 -10.68 -16.37
CA TYR A 104 7.22 -10.04 -15.26
C TYR A 104 6.77 -11.04 -14.18
N LEU A 105 6.23 -12.20 -14.59
CA LEU A 105 5.79 -13.25 -13.66
C LEU A 105 6.95 -13.81 -12.83
N GLN A 106 8.09 -14.09 -13.46
CA GLN A 106 9.28 -14.60 -12.77
C GLN A 106 9.84 -13.54 -11.80
N SER A 107 9.94 -12.29 -12.23
CA SER A 107 10.35 -11.16 -11.38
C SER A 107 9.41 -10.95 -10.19
N PHE A 108 8.10 -11.13 -10.40
CA PHE A 108 7.09 -11.09 -9.36
C PHE A 108 7.31 -12.21 -8.32
N GLN A 109 7.53 -13.45 -8.77
CA GLN A 109 7.79 -14.61 -7.90
C GLN A 109 9.10 -14.46 -7.13
N THR A 110 10.11 -13.84 -7.73
CA THR A 110 11.38 -13.49 -7.06
C THR A 110 11.18 -12.42 -6.00
N ALA A 111 10.37 -11.39 -6.28
CA ALA A 111 10.02 -10.37 -5.29
C ALA A 111 9.22 -10.94 -4.11
N LEU A 112 8.36 -11.94 -4.33
CA LEU A 112 7.65 -12.65 -3.25
C LEU A 112 8.62 -13.35 -2.28
N CYS A 113 9.78 -13.82 -2.75
CA CYS A 113 10.81 -14.38 -1.85
C CYS A 113 11.31 -13.32 -0.87
N VAL A 114 11.49 -12.07 -1.32
CA VAL A 114 11.92 -10.95 -0.46
C VAL A 114 10.87 -10.68 0.63
N ILE A 115 9.58 -10.66 0.27
CA ILE A 115 8.48 -10.47 1.22
C ILE A 115 8.38 -11.64 2.21
N LEU A 116 8.60 -12.88 1.75
CA LEU A 116 8.64 -14.03 2.64
C LEU A 116 9.77 -13.91 3.68
N ILE A 117 10.96 -13.54 3.24
CA ILE A 117 12.12 -13.33 4.13
C ILE A 117 11.82 -12.20 5.12
N GLU A 118 11.25 -11.08 4.66
CA GLU A 118 10.79 -9.98 5.50
C GLU A 118 9.83 -10.47 6.59
N GLY A 119 8.77 -11.18 6.20
CA GLY A 119 7.75 -11.69 7.13
C GLY A 119 8.33 -12.64 8.18
N ILE A 120 9.27 -13.53 7.78
CA ILE A 120 9.98 -14.42 8.73
C ILE A 120 10.83 -13.59 9.70
N VAL A 121 11.58 -12.60 9.20
CA VAL A 121 12.36 -11.67 10.04
C VAL A 121 11.44 -10.97 11.04
N PHE A 122 10.26 -10.53 10.61
CA PHE A 122 9.29 -9.88 11.48
C PHE A 122 8.73 -10.78 12.57
N ILE A 123 8.44 -12.03 12.26
CA ILE A 123 8.03 -13.01 13.28
C ILE A 123 9.13 -13.12 14.33
N VAL A 124 10.39 -13.30 13.91
CA VAL A 124 11.54 -13.44 14.82
C VAL A 124 11.70 -12.17 15.67
N LEU A 125 11.70 -10.99 15.07
CA LEU A 125 11.84 -9.70 15.79
C LEU A 125 10.68 -9.45 16.76
N SER A 126 9.45 -9.85 16.42
CA SER A 126 8.27 -9.71 17.28
C SER A 126 8.33 -10.67 18.47
N VAL A 127 8.78 -11.92 18.26
CA VAL A 127 8.98 -12.90 19.32
C VAL A 127 10.09 -12.45 20.29
N LEU A 128 11.20 -11.94 19.77
CA LEU A 128 12.35 -11.46 20.54
C LEU A 128 12.12 -10.10 21.20
N LYS A 129 11.01 -9.41 20.95
CA LYS A 129 10.70 -8.05 21.45
C LYS A 129 11.72 -6.98 21.02
N VAL A 130 12.37 -7.18 19.89
CA VAL A 130 13.42 -6.26 19.37
C VAL A 130 12.82 -5.19 18.48
N ARG A 131 11.67 -5.47 17.83
CA ARG A 131 11.00 -4.57 16.87
C ARG A 131 10.78 -3.16 17.43
N GLU A 132 10.33 -3.04 18.68
CA GLU A 132 10.08 -1.75 19.33
C GLU A 132 11.36 -0.94 19.53
N LYS A 133 12.45 -1.61 19.97
CA LYS A 133 13.76 -0.97 20.16
C LYS A 133 14.37 -0.46 18.84
N ILE A 134 14.16 -1.19 17.75
CA ILE A 134 14.61 -0.76 16.42
C ILE A 134 13.87 0.52 16.01
N VAL A 135 12.56 0.57 16.19
CA VAL A 135 11.77 1.77 15.86
C VAL A 135 12.20 2.98 16.69
N GLU A 136 12.47 2.79 17.99
CA GLU A 136 12.91 3.86 18.87
C GLU A 136 14.31 4.40 18.50
N ALA A 137 15.17 3.54 17.96
CA ALA A 137 16.51 3.90 17.53
C ALA A 137 16.54 4.79 16.27
N ILE A 138 15.48 4.78 15.47
CA ILE A 138 15.40 5.60 14.24
C ILE A 138 14.91 7.01 14.59
N PRO A 139 15.55 8.06 14.04
CA PRO A 139 15.25 9.46 14.35
C PRO A 139 13.76 9.82 14.12
N LEU A 140 13.20 10.63 15.04
CA LEU A 140 11.78 11.00 15.02
C LEU A 140 11.35 11.63 13.68
N GLY A 141 12.16 12.56 13.14
CA GLY A 141 11.86 13.19 11.85
C GLY A 141 11.72 12.17 10.73
N ILE A 142 12.62 11.18 10.65
CA ILE A 142 12.56 10.10 9.66
C ILE A 142 11.24 9.31 9.83
N ARG A 143 10.92 8.88 11.05
CA ARG A 143 9.70 8.12 11.34
C ARG A 143 8.42 8.86 10.92
N LEU A 144 8.37 10.16 11.18
CA LEU A 144 7.23 11.00 10.83
C LEU A 144 7.17 11.33 9.33
N GLY A 145 8.35 11.40 8.67
CA GLY A 145 8.48 11.78 7.27
C GLY A 145 8.18 10.66 6.27
N ILE A 146 8.32 9.38 6.66
CA ILE A 146 8.12 8.25 5.74
C ILE A 146 6.71 8.24 5.15
N ALA A 147 5.67 8.31 5.97
CA ALA A 147 4.29 8.25 5.48
C ALA A 147 3.93 9.40 4.53
N PRO A 148 4.25 10.68 4.83
CA PRO A 148 4.06 11.76 3.86
C PRO A 148 4.85 11.60 2.56
N ALA A 149 6.08 11.13 2.63
CA ALA A 149 6.90 10.92 1.43
C ALA A 149 6.34 9.79 0.55
N ILE A 150 5.85 8.71 1.16
CA ILE A 150 5.07 7.67 0.46
C ILE A 150 3.79 8.29 -0.13
N GLY A 151 3.11 9.15 0.61
CA GLY A 151 1.92 9.85 0.12
C GLY A 151 2.18 10.62 -1.18
N LEU A 152 3.29 11.39 -1.25
CA LEU A 152 3.71 12.07 -2.48
C LEU A 152 4.04 11.08 -3.61
N MET A 153 4.67 9.95 -3.29
CA MET A 153 4.95 8.90 -4.27
C MET A 153 3.65 8.31 -4.83
N LEU A 154 2.64 8.05 -3.98
CA LEU A 154 1.33 7.54 -4.41
C LEU A 154 0.59 8.55 -5.31
N LEU A 155 0.65 9.84 -4.99
CA LEU A 155 0.13 10.91 -5.86
C LEU A 155 0.80 10.86 -7.23
N ASN A 156 2.13 10.76 -7.26
CA ASN A 156 2.89 10.68 -8.50
C ASN A 156 2.53 9.42 -9.33
N ILE A 157 2.43 8.26 -8.69
CA ILE A 157 2.03 7.00 -9.34
C ILE A 157 0.59 7.09 -9.85
N GLY A 158 -0.33 7.61 -9.05
CA GLY A 158 -1.74 7.73 -9.41
C GLY A 158 -1.97 8.60 -10.65
N ILE A 159 -1.34 9.76 -10.72
CA ILE A 159 -1.43 10.67 -11.87
C ILE A 159 -0.60 10.14 -13.04
N GLY A 160 0.59 9.62 -12.78
CA GLY A 160 1.55 9.21 -13.77
C GLY A 160 1.33 7.82 -14.33
N SER A 161 1.94 6.83 -13.67
CA SER A 161 2.02 5.46 -14.20
C SER A 161 0.66 4.77 -14.30
N ASN A 162 -0.25 5.01 -13.35
CA ASN A 162 -1.54 4.34 -13.31
C ASN A 162 -2.58 4.99 -14.25
N ALA A 163 -2.63 6.32 -14.34
CA ALA A 163 -3.51 7.04 -15.26
C ALA A 163 -2.88 7.32 -16.63
N GLY A 164 -1.58 7.08 -16.78
CA GLY A 164 -0.84 7.29 -18.03
C GLY A 164 -0.60 8.76 -18.40
N VAL A 165 -0.70 9.70 -17.45
CA VAL A 165 -0.46 11.14 -17.66
C VAL A 165 1.02 11.44 -17.76
N TYR A 166 1.88 10.66 -17.10
CA TYR A 166 3.32 10.76 -17.20
C TYR A 166 3.88 9.62 -18.02
N SER A 167 4.90 9.89 -18.80
CA SER A 167 5.68 8.86 -19.46
C SER A 167 7.12 8.92 -18.94
N SER A 168 7.71 7.75 -18.70
CA SER A 168 9.08 7.58 -18.24
C SER A 168 10.06 7.35 -19.39
N ASP A 169 9.75 7.73 -20.61
CA ASP A 169 10.62 7.49 -21.76
C ASP A 169 11.96 8.21 -21.59
N GLY A 170 12.91 7.51 -21.00
CA GLY A 170 14.33 7.80 -21.12
C GLY A 170 14.96 8.81 -20.17
N GLY A 171 14.36 9.12 -19.02
CA GLY A 171 14.98 10.05 -18.07
C GLY A 171 14.72 9.71 -16.58
N PRO A 172 15.61 10.13 -15.67
CA PRO A 172 15.43 9.93 -14.23
C PRO A 172 14.30 10.79 -13.63
N PHE A 173 13.72 11.69 -14.41
CA PHE A 173 12.60 12.50 -14.00
C PHE A 173 11.34 12.02 -14.73
N TYR A 174 10.30 11.72 -13.98
CA TYR A 174 8.95 11.66 -14.51
C TYR A 174 8.60 13.07 -14.99
N VAL A 175 8.94 13.39 -16.22
CA VAL A 175 8.53 14.63 -16.83
C VAL A 175 7.04 14.48 -17.08
N MET A 176 6.25 15.33 -16.42
CA MET A 176 4.91 15.60 -16.86
C MET A 176 5.03 15.98 -18.36
N ARG A 177 4.76 15.02 -19.24
CA ARG A 177 4.62 15.35 -20.66
C ARG A 177 3.49 16.34 -20.72
N ASP A 178 3.86 17.59 -20.72
CA ASP A 178 2.98 18.72 -20.88
C ASP A 178 1.51 18.40 -20.57
N PHE A 179 1.17 18.39 -19.25
CA PHE A 179 -0.20 18.10 -18.80
C PHE A 179 -1.22 18.96 -19.55
N PHE A 180 -0.85 20.22 -19.81
CA PHE A 180 -1.64 21.13 -20.60
C PHE A 180 -1.53 20.86 -22.10
N GLY A 181 -0.37 20.43 -22.59
CA GLY A 181 -0.18 19.97 -23.97
C GLY A 181 -0.89 18.65 -24.26
N ALA A 182 -0.92 17.73 -23.30
CA ALA A 182 -1.71 16.51 -23.40
C ALA A 182 -3.23 16.78 -23.47
N LEU A 183 -3.70 17.89 -22.89
CA LEU A 183 -5.07 18.36 -23.01
C LEU A 183 -5.28 19.28 -24.23
N THR A 184 -4.20 19.70 -24.92
CA THR A 184 -4.30 20.52 -26.13
C THR A 184 -4.48 19.62 -27.36
N PRO A 185 -5.66 19.64 -28.02
CA PRO A 185 -6.02 18.65 -29.05
C PRO A 185 -5.00 18.57 -30.21
N SER A 186 -4.33 19.65 -30.55
CA SER A 186 -3.38 19.72 -31.67
C SER A 186 -2.08 18.96 -31.42
N LEU A 187 -1.49 19.07 -30.22
CA LEU A 187 -0.23 18.40 -29.85
C LEU A 187 -0.42 16.95 -29.44
N ALA A 188 -1.43 16.69 -28.62
CA ALA A 188 -1.70 15.35 -28.14
C ALA A 188 -2.22 14.42 -29.24
N LYS A 189 -3.04 14.94 -30.16
CA LYS A 189 -3.52 14.19 -31.32
C LYS A 189 -2.40 13.82 -32.29
N ALA A 190 -1.40 14.70 -32.45
CA ALA A 190 -0.22 14.42 -33.26
C ALA A 190 0.69 13.33 -32.64
N ASN A 191 0.78 13.27 -31.32
CA ASN A 191 1.65 12.33 -30.60
C ASN A 191 0.99 10.99 -30.27
N MET A 192 -0.33 10.95 -30.05
CA MET A 192 -1.06 9.77 -29.56
C MET A 192 -2.00 9.16 -30.61
N GLY A 193 -2.28 9.86 -31.72
CA GLY A 193 -3.16 9.35 -32.76
C GLY A 193 -4.54 8.92 -32.22
N ASP A 194 -4.93 7.69 -32.51
CA ASP A 194 -6.22 7.11 -32.09
C ASP A 194 -6.35 6.88 -30.58
N GLY A 195 -5.25 6.89 -29.83
CA GLY A 195 -5.25 6.76 -28.37
C GLY A 195 -5.67 8.04 -27.64
N TYR A 196 -5.74 9.19 -28.31
CA TYR A 196 -6.06 10.46 -27.68
C TYR A 196 -7.44 10.50 -26.96
N PRO A 197 -8.56 10.04 -27.56
CA PRO A 197 -9.86 10.02 -26.87
C PRO A 197 -9.85 9.19 -25.59
N GLN A 198 -9.17 8.04 -25.60
CA GLN A 198 -9.02 7.16 -24.43
C GLN A 198 -8.25 7.88 -23.31
N MET A 199 -7.15 8.57 -23.65
CA MET A 199 -6.37 9.32 -22.66
C MET A 199 -7.19 10.44 -22.03
N VAL A 200 -7.91 11.24 -22.84
CA VAL A 200 -8.77 12.32 -22.33
C VAL A 200 -9.83 11.77 -21.39
N LEU A 201 -10.51 10.67 -21.79
CA LEU A 201 -11.50 10.02 -20.96
C LEU A 201 -10.89 9.55 -19.61
N THR A 202 -9.70 8.96 -19.65
CA THR A 202 -8.97 8.49 -18.44
C THR A 202 -8.65 9.66 -17.51
N VAL A 203 -8.06 10.74 -18.02
CA VAL A 203 -7.66 11.92 -17.22
C VAL A 203 -8.87 12.62 -16.62
N VAL A 204 -9.91 12.88 -17.44
CA VAL A 204 -11.14 13.52 -16.95
C VAL A 204 -11.81 12.66 -15.87
N THR A 205 -11.94 11.36 -16.11
CA THR A 205 -12.56 10.44 -15.14
C THR A 205 -11.75 10.39 -13.85
N MET A 206 -10.42 10.36 -13.92
CA MET A 206 -9.55 10.35 -12.75
C MET A 206 -9.80 11.60 -11.87
N PHE A 207 -9.84 12.80 -12.46
CA PHE A 207 -10.10 14.03 -11.70
C PHE A 207 -11.53 14.08 -11.15
N VAL A 208 -12.52 13.75 -11.95
CA VAL A 208 -13.92 13.71 -11.50
C VAL A 208 -14.07 12.69 -10.37
N GLY A 209 -13.47 11.51 -10.50
CA GLY A 209 -13.45 10.50 -9.45
C GLY A 209 -12.81 10.99 -8.16
N LEU A 210 -11.67 11.68 -8.26
CA LEU A 210 -11.02 12.28 -7.10
C LEU A 210 -11.93 13.31 -6.40
N PHE A 211 -12.56 14.20 -7.15
CA PHE A 211 -13.51 15.17 -6.59
C PHE A 211 -14.70 14.49 -5.93
N LEU A 212 -15.24 13.42 -6.51
CA LEU A 212 -16.34 12.65 -5.91
C LEU A 212 -15.92 11.98 -4.61
N ILE A 213 -14.74 11.38 -4.56
CA ILE A 213 -14.18 10.80 -3.31
C ILE A 213 -14.07 11.87 -2.23
N VAL A 214 -13.48 13.03 -2.55
CA VAL A 214 -13.32 14.16 -1.62
C VAL A 214 -14.67 14.69 -1.16
N LEU A 215 -15.64 14.83 -2.07
CA LEU A 215 -17.00 15.28 -1.74
C LEU A 215 -17.71 14.31 -0.78
N PHE A 216 -17.64 13.00 -1.05
CA PHE A 216 -18.23 11.99 -0.17
C PHE A 216 -17.52 11.94 1.18
N ALA A 217 -16.19 12.06 1.20
CA ALA A 217 -15.43 12.13 2.44
C ALA A 217 -15.77 13.39 3.26
N HIS A 218 -15.92 14.55 2.62
CA HIS A 218 -16.34 15.79 3.27
C HIS A 218 -17.75 15.66 3.90
N LYS A 219 -18.66 14.99 3.18
CA LYS A 219 -20.01 14.70 3.69
C LYS A 219 -20.03 13.53 4.70
N LYS A 220 -18.89 13.01 5.11
CA LYS A 220 -18.74 11.88 6.05
C LYS A 220 -19.49 10.61 5.60
N VAL A 221 -19.61 10.40 4.30
CA VAL A 221 -20.21 9.18 3.74
C VAL A 221 -19.25 8.01 4.00
N LYS A 222 -19.76 6.96 4.66
CA LYS A 222 -18.98 5.75 4.92
C LYS A 222 -18.68 5.04 3.60
N GLY A 223 -17.42 4.62 3.42
CA GLY A 223 -16.98 4.03 2.14
C GLY A 223 -16.82 5.03 1.00
N SER A 224 -16.50 6.30 1.31
CA SER A 224 -16.33 7.39 0.35
C SER A 224 -15.39 7.03 -0.81
N VAL A 225 -14.29 6.33 -0.54
CA VAL A 225 -13.31 5.93 -1.56
C VAL A 225 -13.93 4.91 -2.51
N LEU A 226 -14.55 3.86 -1.98
CA LEU A 226 -15.21 2.84 -2.81
C LEU A 226 -16.34 3.44 -3.65
N LEU A 227 -17.22 4.23 -3.03
CA LEU A 227 -18.34 4.87 -3.74
C LEU A 227 -17.86 5.84 -4.82
N GLY A 228 -16.84 6.65 -4.51
CA GLY A 228 -16.26 7.55 -5.50
C GLY A 228 -15.60 6.82 -6.66
N MET A 229 -14.89 5.72 -6.37
CA MET A 229 -14.29 4.85 -7.37
C MET A 229 -15.37 4.19 -8.27
N LEU A 230 -16.47 3.69 -7.68
CA LEU A 230 -17.58 3.11 -8.46
C LEU A 230 -18.29 4.16 -9.32
N CYS A 231 -18.51 5.37 -8.80
CA CYS A 231 -19.06 6.48 -9.59
C CYS A 231 -18.13 6.87 -10.74
N ALA A 232 -16.81 6.94 -10.49
CA ALA A 232 -15.81 7.18 -11.53
C ALA A 232 -15.84 6.08 -12.59
N SER A 233 -15.94 4.80 -12.18
CA SER A 233 -16.08 3.69 -13.11
C SER A 233 -17.33 3.82 -13.99
N GLY A 234 -18.47 4.20 -13.41
CA GLY A 234 -19.70 4.45 -14.15
C GLY A 234 -19.55 5.56 -15.20
N ILE A 235 -18.85 6.65 -14.85
CA ILE A 235 -18.57 7.75 -15.79
C ILE A 235 -17.64 7.26 -16.92
N PHE A 236 -16.61 6.49 -16.59
CA PHE A 236 -15.69 5.92 -17.57
C PHE A 236 -16.40 4.99 -18.54
N TRP A 237 -17.22 4.05 -18.04
CA TRP A 237 -17.98 3.13 -18.87
C TRP A 237 -18.99 3.85 -19.76
N ALA A 238 -19.64 4.89 -19.25
CA ALA A 238 -20.52 5.73 -20.07
C ALA A 238 -19.74 6.44 -21.19
N GLY A 239 -18.52 6.92 -20.88
CA GLY A 239 -17.62 7.52 -21.85
C GLY A 239 -17.13 6.52 -22.90
N GLU A 240 -16.73 5.31 -22.51
CA GLU A 240 -16.35 4.24 -23.43
C GLU A 240 -17.50 3.89 -24.40
N ALA A 241 -18.71 3.73 -23.88
CA ALA A 241 -19.86 3.42 -24.70
C ALA A 241 -20.24 4.57 -25.67
N SER A 242 -20.14 5.83 -25.21
CA SER A 242 -20.62 7.00 -25.97
C SER A 242 -19.58 7.58 -26.93
N PHE A 243 -18.30 7.65 -26.52
CA PHE A 243 -17.24 8.30 -27.29
C PHE A 243 -16.31 7.32 -28.01
N LEU A 244 -16.06 6.14 -27.41
CA LEU A 244 -15.18 5.15 -27.98
C LEU A 244 -15.95 4.03 -28.69
N HIS A 245 -17.28 3.98 -28.53
CA HIS A 245 -18.16 2.96 -29.10
C HIS A 245 -17.73 1.54 -28.73
N THR A 246 -17.11 1.35 -27.57
CA THR A 246 -16.70 0.07 -27.01
C THR A 246 -17.69 -0.40 -25.94
N ASN A 247 -17.83 -1.71 -25.78
CA ASN A 247 -18.66 -2.26 -24.71
C ASN A 247 -17.83 -2.50 -23.46
N PRO A 248 -17.95 -1.67 -22.40
CA PRO A 248 -17.17 -1.79 -21.18
C PRO A 248 -17.47 -3.09 -20.41
N PHE A 249 -18.62 -3.72 -20.65
CA PHE A 249 -19.03 -4.95 -19.98
C PHE A 249 -18.76 -6.21 -20.81
N ALA A 250 -18.03 -6.10 -21.91
CA ALA A 250 -17.71 -7.24 -22.77
C ALA A 250 -17.01 -8.36 -21.99
N ALA A 251 -16.12 -7.99 -21.05
CA ALA A 251 -15.39 -8.93 -20.20
C ALA A 251 -16.27 -9.69 -19.21
N LEU A 252 -17.48 -9.20 -18.89
CA LEU A 252 -18.42 -9.91 -18.01
C LEU A 252 -19.20 -11.00 -18.77
N LYS A 253 -19.23 -10.93 -20.10
CA LYS A 253 -19.98 -11.91 -20.90
C LYS A 253 -19.26 -13.25 -20.86
N GLY A 254 -19.81 -14.21 -20.14
CA GLY A 254 -19.20 -15.53 -19.93
C GLY A 254 -18.19 -15.59 -18.78
N ALA A 255 -18.01 -14.53 -18.01
CA ALA A 255 -17.15 -14.53 -16.84
C ALA A 255 -17.70 -15.45 -15.73
N SER A 256 -16.80 -16.19 -15.10
CA SER A 256 -17.13 -17.05 -13.97
C SER A 256 -16.99 -16.28 -12.65
N PHE A 257 -18.02 -16.35 -11.81
CA PHE A 257 -17.95 -15.87 -10.43
C PHE A 257 -17.33 -16.89 -9.47
N VAL A 258 -16.93 -18.05 -9.97
CA VAL A 258 -16.19 -19.03 -9.18
C VAL A 258 -14.74 -18.54 -9.04
N PRO A 259 -14.18 -18.51 -7.82
CA PRO A 259 -12.80 -18.07 -7.60
C PRO A 259 -11.81 -18.89 -8.45
N ALA A 260 -10.94 -18.20 -9.15
CA ALA A 260 -9.97 -18.80 -10.09
C ALA A 260 -8.76 -19.40 -9.34
N PHE A 261 -8.99 -20.39 -8.46
CA PHE A 261 -7.91 -21.04 -7.71
C PHE A 261 -6.88 -21.72 -8.60
N GLY A 262 -7.26 -22.16 -9.81
CA GLY A 262 -6.33 -22.68 -10.80
C GLY A 262 -5.28 -21.66 -11.23
N ASP A 263 -5.70 -20.41 -11.49
CA ASP A 263 -4.80 -19.31 -11.86
C ASP A 263 -3.89 -18.95 -10.68
N MET A 264 -4.43 -18.90 -9.46
CA MET A 264 -3.67 -18.67 -8.25
C MET A 264 -2.60 -19.75 -8.04
N ALA A 265 -2.96 -21.03 -8.19
CA ALA A 265 -2.03 -22.15 -8.06
C ALA A 265 -0.96 -22.15 -9.17
N ALA A 266 -1.29 -21.65 -10.35
CA ALA A 266 -0.35 -21.56 -11.46
C ALA A 266 0.66 -20.41 -11.28
N THR A 267 0.24 -19.26 -10.72
CA THR A 267 1.01 -18.02 -10.78
C THR A 267 1.56 -17.54 -9.44
N THR A 268 0.80 -17.68 -8.34
CA THR A 268 1.11 -16.97 -7.07
C THR A 268 1.21 -17.86 -5.85
N LEU A 269 0.37 -18.88 -5.70
CA LEU A 269 0.30 -19.67 -4.47
C LEU A 269 1.57 -20.50 -4.26
N PHE A 270 2.36 -20.15 -3.24
CA PHE A 270 3.67 -20.74 -2.95
C PHE A 270 4.63 -20.75 -4.15
N LYS A 271 4.48 -19.79 -5.06
CA LYS A 271 5.35 -19.65 -6.24
C LYS A 271 6.51 -18.72 -5.89
N PHE A 272 7.60 -19.32 -5.40
CA PHE A 272 8.81 -18.61 -5.02
C PHE A 272 9.95 -19.01 -5.96
N ASP A 273 10.60 -18.03 -6.58
CA ASP A 273 11.82 -18.26 -7.37
C ASP A 273 13.06 -17.84 -6.57
N PHE A 274 13.48 -18.71 -5.64
CA PHE A 274 14.69 -18.48 -4.84
C PHE A 274 15.98 -18.54 -5.68
N ALA A 275 15.99 -19.27 -6.80
CA ALA A 275 17.16 -19.36 -7.65
C ALA A 275 17.47 -18.00 -8.28
N ALA A 276 16.45 -17.29 -8.70
CA ALA A 276 16.56 -15.95 -9.29
C ALA A 276 17.03 -14.86 -8.32
N LEU A 277 16.96 -15.07 -6.99
CA LEU A 277 17.55 -14.12 -6.01
C LEU A 277 19.06 -13.95 -6.21
N GLY A 278 19.76 -14.99 -6.69
CA GLY A 278 21.18 -14.91 -6.99
C GLY A 278 21.50 -13.96 -8.16
N GLU A 279 20.60 -13.85 -9.13
CA GLU A 279 20.76 -12.99 -10.31
C GLU A 279 20.61 -11.48 -9.97
N ILE A 280 19.79 -11.16 -8.96
CA ILE A 280 19.69 -9.77 -8.45
C ILE A 280 20.86 -9.40 -7.54
N GLY A 281 21.62 -10.37 -7.06
CA GLY A 281 22.74 -10.18 -6.12
C GLY A 281 22.30 -10.11 -4.66
N TRP A 282 22.97 -10.88 -3.80
CA TRP A 282 22.61 -11.02 -2.38
C TRP A 282 22.62 -9.70 -1.61
N PHE A 283 23.50 -8.77 -1.97
CA PHE A 283 23.52 -7.45 -1.32
C PHE A 283 22.23 -6.65 -1.61
N THR A 284 21.75 -6.71 -2.84
CA THR A 284 20.45 -6.10 -3.22
C THR A 284 19.29 -6.75 -2.46
N VAL A 285 19.28 -8.08 -2.36
CA VAL A 285 18.25 -8.81 -1.59
C VAL A 285 18.23 -8.35 -0.13
N VAL A 286 19.39 -8.29 0.54
CA VAL A 286 19.50 -7.84 1.93
C VAL A 286 19.01 -6.41 2.10
N THR A 287 19.39 -5.51 1.19
CA THR A 287 18.93 -4.10 1.25
C THR A 287 17.45 -3.95 0.98
N LEU A 288 16.85 -4.77 0.10
CA LEU A 288 15.41 -4.81 -0.13
C LEU A 288 14.67 -5.29 1.11
N VAL A 289 15.10 -6.40 1.72
CA VAL A 289 14.52 -6.92 2.97
C VAL A 289 14.56 -5.88 4.08
N ILE A 290 15.72 -5.23 4.30
CA ILE A 290 15.86 -4.16 5.30
C ILE A 290 14.90 -3.01 4.99
N THR A 291 14.78 -2.62 3.72
CA THR A 291 13.89 -1.53 3.30
C THR A 291 12.43 -1.87 3.58
N PHE A 292 11.96 -3.05 3.16
CA PHE A 292 10.60 -3.51 3.45
C PHE A 292 10.35 -3.56 4.96
N CYS A 293 11.28 -4.14 5.74
CA CYS A 293 11.19 -4.19 7.19
C CYS A 293 11.05 -2.79 7.83
N ILE A 294 11.83 -1.81 7.39
CA ILE A 294 11.76 -0.44 7.92
C ILE A 294 10.41 0.19 7.59
N ILE A 295 9.96 0.09 6.35
CA ILE A 295 8.70 0.69 5.90
C ILE A 295 7.52 0.08 6.65
N ASP A 296 7.43 -1.24 6.68
CA ASP A 296 6.33 -1.95 7.34
C ASP A 296 6.30 -1.70 8.85
N MET A 297 7.45 -1.64 9.51
CA MET A 297 7.52 -1.27 10.93
C MET A 297 6.89 0.09 11.21
N PHE A 298 7.17 1.09 10.35
CA PHE A 298 6.63 2.44 10.57
C PHE A 298 5.17 2.55 10.18
N ASP A 299 4.77 1.91 9.10
CA ASP A 299 3.39 1.89 8.67
C ASP A 299 2.51 1.22 9.72
N THR A 300 2.88 0.02 10.15
CA THR A 300 2.14 -0.73 11.17
C THR A 300 2.09 -0.03 12.51
N ILE A 301 3.22 0.45 13.04
CA ILE A 301 3.21 1.11 14.35
C ILE A 301 2.44 2.44 14.28
N GLY A 302 2.61 3.18 13.19
CA GLY A 302 1.88 4.43 12.94
C GLY A 302 0.37 4.21 12.89
N THR A 303 -0.07 3.23 12.15
CA THR A 303 -1.50 2.88 11.97
C THR A 303 -2.09 2.25 13.22
N LEU A 304 -1.41 1.31 13.87
CA LEU A 304 -1.87 0.69 15.12
C LEU A 304 -2.05 1.72 16.23
N VAL A 305 -1.01 2.53 16.51
CA VAL A 305 -1.07 3.55 17.57
C VAL A 305 -2.08 4.64 17.22
N GLY A 306 -2.12 5.05 15.95
CA GLY A 306 -3.07 6.06 15.47
C GLY A 306 -4.52 5.63 15.62
N THR A 307 -4.84 4.41 15.20
CA THR A 307 -6.20 3.82 15.27
C THR A 307 -6.59 3.50 16.71
N ALA A 308 -5.66 2.92 17.48
CA ALA A 308 -5.89 2.63 18.90
C ALA A 308 -6.10 3.91 19.74
N SER A 309 -5.40 4.99 19.41
CA SER A 309 -5.58 6.29 20.05
C SER A 309 -6.97 6.87 19.78
N ARG A 310 -7.45 6.81 18.54
CA ARG A 310 -8.83 7.20 18.20
C ARG A 310 -9.89 6.34 18.88
N ALA A 311 -9.56 5.07 19.10
CA ALA A 311 -10.41 4.11 19.82
C ALA A 311 -10.44 4.33 21.34
N GLY A 312 -9.58 5.21 21.88
CA GLY A 312 -9.39 5.33 23.34
C GLY A 312 -8.78 4.07 23.97
N MET A 313 -8.06 3.26 23.19
CA MET A 313 -7.47 1.98 23.61
C MET A 313 -6.00 2.09 24.01
N VAL A 314 -5.45 3.30 24.08
CA VAL A 314 -4.07 3.57 24.52
C VAL A 314 -4.07 4.19 25.91
N ASP A 315 -3.09 3.84 26.72
CA ASP A 315 -2.84 4.49 28.00
C ASP A 315 -2.15 5.86 27.81
N LYS A 316 -1.83 6.53 28.94
CA LYS A 316 -1.15 7.84 28.95
C LYS A 316 0.22 7.80 28.27
N ASP A 317 0.88 6.64 28.31
CA ASP A 317 2.20 6.40 27.71
C ASP A 317 2.10 5.87 26.27
N ARG A 318 0.90 5.93 25.66
CA ARG A 318 0.59 5.44 24.32
C ARG A 318 0.81 3.92 24.15
N ASN A 319 0.75 3.15 25.23
CA ASN A 319 0.80 1.70 25.17
C ASN A 319 -0.60 1.14 24.91
N MET A 320 -0.69 0.20 24.00
CA MET A 320 -1.92 -0.51 23.68
C MET A 320 -1.89 -1.91 24.31
N PRO A 321 -2.93 -2.32 25.04
CA PRO A 321 -3.05 -3.70 25.50
C PRO A 321 -2.99 -4.69 24.34
N ARG A 322 -2.27 -5.80 24.51
CA ARG A 322 -2.02 -6.82 23.46
C ARG A 322 -1.36 -6.28 22.18
N ARG A 323 -0.49 -5.26 22.33
CA ARG A 323 0.28 -4.71 21.22
C ARG A 323 1.15 -5.75 20.54
N ARG A 324 1.76 -6.65 21.33
CA ARG A 324 2.61 -7.73 20.82
C ARG A 324 1.83 -8.68 19.91
N GLU A 325 0.64 -9.08 20.32
CA GLU A 325 -0.24 -9.97 19.54
C GLU A 325 -0.70 -9.27 18.24
N ALA A 326 -0.95 -7.97 18.29
CA ALA A 326 -1.27 -7.19 17.10
C ALA A 326 -0.09 -7.11 16.12
N LEU A 327 1.14 -6.89 16.62
CA LEU A 327 2.37 -6.91 15.81
C LEU A 327 2.69 -8.31 15.26
N LEU A 328 2.33 -9.36 16.00
CA LEU A 328 2.45 -10.73 15.50
C LEU A 328 1.43 -11.02 14.39
N ALA A 329 0.19 -10.52 14.52
CA ALA A 329 -0.81 -10.65 13.48
C ALA A 329 -0.35 -10.01 12.17
N ASP A 330 0.32 -8.87 12.24
CA ASP A 330 0.95 -8.16 11.13
C ASP A 330 2.03 -9.03 10.45
N ALA A 331 2.94 -9.58 11.22
CA ALA A 331 3.99 -10.47 10.70
C ALA A 331 3.42 -11.75 10.05
N VAL A 332 2.38 -12.35 10.65
CA VAL A 332 1.67 -13.50 10.06
C VAL A 332 0.94 -13.09 8.78
N GLY A 333 0.34 -11.90 8.76
CA GLY A 333 -0.28 -11.33 7.58
C GLY A 333 0.70 -11.19 6.41
N THR A 334 1.90 -10.68 6.67
CA THR A 334 2.97 -10.53 5.68
C THR A 334 3.43 -11.88 5.12
N VAL A 335 3.71 -12.87 5.97
CA VAL A 335 4.04 -14.23 5.51
C VAL A 335 2.92 -14.84 4.68
N THR A 336 1.66 -14.66 5.13
CA THR A 336 0.50 -15.15 4.39
C THR A 336 0.38 -14.45 3.03
N GLY A 337 0.62 -13.13 2.99
CA GLY A 337 0.66 -12.35 1.76
C GLY A 337 1.66 -12.91 0.76
N ALA A 338 2.91 -13.13 1.18
CA ALA A 338 3.94 -13.74 0.36
C ALA A 338 3.54 -15.14 -0.14
N CYS A 339 3.02 -16.00 0.74
CA CYS A 339 2.63 -17.38 0.39
C CYS A 339 1.44 -17.43 -0.57
N THR A 340 0.51 -16.49 -0.47
CA THR A 340 -0.65 -16.44 -1.35
C THR A 340 -0.39 -15.67 -2.65
N GLY A 341 0.57 -14.77 -2.67
CA GLY A 341 0.99 -14.01 -3.85
C GLY A 341 0.55 -12.56 -3.85
N THR A 342 0.65 -11.89 -2.71
CA THR A 342 0.54 -10.44 -2.60
C THR A 342 1.70 -9.88 -1.77
N SER A 343 1.82 -8.57 -1.69
CA SER A 343 2.85 -7.92 -0.89
C SER A 343 2.54 -7.96 0.61
N THR A 344 3.32 -7.23 1.39
CA THR A 344 3.19 -7.10 2.85
C THR A 344 1.78 -6.68 3.27
N VAL A 345 1.17 -7.46 4.17
CA VAL A 345 -0.17 -7.23 4.72
C VAL A 345 -0.03 -6.55 6.07
N THR A 346 -0.58 -5.35 6.20
CA THR A 346 -0.44 -4.49 7.38
C THR A 346 -1.79 -3.97 7.87
N THR A 347 -1.82 -3.39 9.07
CA THR A 347 -3.02 -2.79 9.65
C THR A 347 -3.42 -1.53 8.87
N PHE A 348 -4.68 -1.44 8.48
CA PHE A 348 -5.23 -0.31 7.72
C PHE A 348 -5.78 0.80 8.61
N VAL A 349 -5.45 2.05 8.25
CA VAL A 349 -5.91 3.26 8.95
C VAL A 349 -7.43 3.44 8.84
N GLU A 350 -8.05 2.91 7.81
CA GLU A 350 -9.49 2.87 7.57
C GLU A 350 -10.24 2.11 8.65
N SER A 351 -9.57 1.26 9.43
CA SER A 351 -10.12 0.62 10.63
C SER A 351 -10.67 1.65 11.63
N ALA A 352 -10.17 2.89 11.60
CA ALA A 352 -10.71 3.99 12.38
C ALA A 352 -12.20 4.25 12.13
N SER A 353 -12.69 4.01 10.90
CA SER A 353 -14.10 4.19 10.56
C SER A 353 -15.01 3.20 11.29
N GLY A 354 -14.55 1.95 11.46
CA GLY A 354 -15.26 0.94 12.27
C GLY A 354 -15.21 1.27 13.76
N VAL A 355 -14.07 1.75 14.23
CA VAL A 355 -13.90 2.22 15.60
C VAL A 355 -14.86 3.39 15.90
N GLU A 356 -14.97 4.35 15.00
CA GLU A 356 -15.91 5.47 15.10
C GLU A 356 -17.38 5.00 15.02
N ALA A 357 -17.65 3.89 14.35
CA ALA A 357 -18.96 3.26 14.33
C ALA A 357 -19.28 2.43 15.59
N GLY A 358 -18.35 2.37 16.55
CA GLY A 358 -18.54 1.72 17.84
C GLY A 358 -17.82 0.38 17.99
N GLY A 359 -17.01 -0.06 17.01
CA GLY A 359 -16.19 -1.27 17.10
C GLY A 359 -15.13 -1.16 18.21
N ARG A 360 -15.02 -2.19 19.03
CA ARG A 360 -14.11 -2.21 20.18
C ARG A 360 -13.34 -3.52 20.31
N THR A 361 -13.79 -4.57 19.64
CA THR A 361 -13.29 -5.93 19.84
C THR A 361 -12.92 -6.60 18.53
N GLY A 362 -12.30 -7.78 18.62
CA GLY A 362 -12.00 -8.62 17.48
C GLY A 362 -13.21 -9.09 16.67
N LEU A 363 -14.45 -8.92 17.17
CA LEU A 363 -15.64 -9.27 16.42
C LEU A 363 -15.84 -8.34 15.21
N THR A 364 -15.46 -7.06 15.33
CA THR A 364 -15.38 -6.12 14.20
C THR A 364 -14.41 -6.64 13.13
N ALA A 365 -13.20 -7.02 13.53
CA ALA A 365 -12.20 -7.57 12.63
C ALA A 365 -12.66 -8.90 12.02
N LEU A 366 -13.25 -9.81 12.80
CA LEU A 366 -13.83 -11.06 12.30
C LEU A 366 -14.84 -10.80 11.18
N THR A 367 -15.75 -9.85 11.38
CA THR A 367 -16.76 -9.49 10.38
C THR A 367 -16.10 -8.99 9.08
N THR A 368 -15.10 -8.12 9.20
CA THR A 368 -14.35 -7.60 8.05
C THR A 368 -13.59 -8.71 7.32
N GLY A 369 -12.92 -9.61 8.04
CA GLY A 369 -12.21 -10.75 7.46
C GLY A 369 -13.11 -11.70 6.68
N LEU A 370 -14.31 -11.99 7.20
CA LEU A 370 -15.30 -12.82 6.51
C LEU A 370 -15.83 -12.13 5.22
N LEU A 371 -15.97 -10.81 5.23
CA LEU A 371 -16.36 -10.06 4.03
C LEU A 371 -15.26 -10.06 2.96
N PHE A 372 -13.99 -10.03 3.35
CA PHE A 372 -12.88 -10.24 2.41
C PHE A 372 -12.92 -11.63 1.76
N LEU A 373 -13.21 -12.69 2.51
CA LEU A 373 -13.40 -14.02 1.93
C LEU A 373 -14.60 -14.07 0.98
N ALA A 374 -15.71 -13.46 1.35
CA ALA A 374 -16.89 -13.37 0.46
C ALA A 374 -16.56 -12.62 -0.83
N SER A 375 -15.64 -11.66 -0.80
CA SER A 375 -15.25 -10.87 -1.97
C SER A 375 -14.51 -11.67 -3.04
N MET A 376 -14.01 -12.86 -2.74
CA MET A 376 -13.39 -13.74 -3.75
C MET A 376 -14.30 -14.05 -4.94
N PHE A 377 -15.61 -14.03 -4.72
CA PHE A 377 -16.60 -14.24 -5.77
C PHE A 377 -16.86 -13.00 -6.64
N LEU A 378 -16.26 -11.85 -6.30
CA LEU A 378 -16.47 -10.59 -7.02
C LEU A 378 -15.35 -10.29 -8.04
N ALA A 379 -14.48 -11.25 -8.35
CA ALA A 379 -13.37 -11.08 -9.29
C ALA A 379 -13.82 -10.46 -10.64
N PRO A 380 -14.89 -10.92 -11.31
CA PRO A 380 -15.30 -10.32 -12.58
C PRO A 380 -15.72 -8.85 -12.46
N ILE A 381 -16.34 -8.47 -11.33
CA ILE A 381 -16.75 -7.07 -11.08
C ILE A 381 -15.52 -6.21 -10.80
N ALA A 382 -14.56 -6.70 -10.01
CA ALA A 382 -13.33 -5.98 -9.74
C ALA A 382 -12.46 -5.79 -11.00
N ALA A 383 -12.49 -6.77 -11.91
CA ALA A 383 -11.70 -6.77 -13.15
C ALA A 383 -12.12 -5.69 -14.15
N ILE A 384 -13.38 -5.24 -14.13
CA ILE A 384 -13.86 -4.19 -15.03
C ILE A 384 -13.70 -2.77 -14.48
N ILE A 385 -13.18 -2.62 -13.24
CA ILE A 385 -12.92 -1.30 -12.66
C ILE A 385 -11.73 -0.68 -13.41
N PRO A 386 -11.91 0.48 -14.07
CA PRO A 386 -10.86 1.05 -14.91
C PRO A 386 -9.72 1.67 -14.09
N ALA A 387 -8.53 1.74 -14.68
CA ALA A 387 -7.36 2.37 -14.08
C ALA A 387 -7.61 3.84 -13.69
N ALA A 388 -8.43 4.56 -14.44
CA ALA A 388 -8.85 5.94 -14.10
C ALA A 388 -9.52 6.03 -12.73
N ALA A 389 -10.38 5.07 -12.39
CA ALA A 389 -11.07 5.03 -11.11
C ALA A 389 -10.14 4.61 -9.96
N THR A 390 -9.27 3.62 -10.18
CA THR A 390 -8.28 3.21 -9.17
C THR A 390 -7.22 4.29 -8.94
N SER A 391 -6.85 5.07 -9.96
CA SER A 391 -5.99 6.25 -9.84
C SER A 391 -6.57 7.30 -8.90
N SER A 392 -7.87 7.58 -9.01
CA SER A 392 -8.56 8.52 -8.11
C SER A 392 -8.44 8.10 -6.64
N ALA A 393 -8.62 6.80 -6.37
CA ALA A 393 -8.47 6.24 -5.02
C ALA A 393 -7.02 6.35 -4.53
N LEU A 394 -6.05 6.00 -5.38
CA LEU A 394 -4.62 6.06 -5.05
C LEU A 394 -4.16 7.48 -4.71
N ILE A 395 -4.58 8.46 -5.51
CA ILE A 395 -4.30 9.90 -5.27
C ILE A 395 -4.90 10.33 -3.93
N TYR A 396 -6.15 9.96 -3.64
CA TYR A 396 -6.80 10.32 -2.39
C TYR A 396 -6.11 9.72 -1.16
N VAL A 397 -5.71 8.44 -1.22
CA VAL A 397 -4.93 7.79 -0.16
C VAL A 397 -3.59 8.50 0.05
N GLY A 398 -2.89 8.83 -1.04
CA GLY A 398 -1.66 9.63 -0.98
C GLY A 398 -1.88 10.98 -0.27
N LEU A 399 -2.98 11.67 -0.60
CA LEU A 399 -3.35 12.94 0.05
C LEU A 399 -3.59 12.78 1.57
N LEU A 400 -4.24 11.72 1.99
CA LEU A 400 -4.46 11.44 3.42
C LEU A 400 -3.13 11.24 4.17
N MET A 401 -2.16 10.58 3.54
CA MET A 401 -0.83 10.33 4.13
C MET A 401 -0.05 11.63 4.34
N LEU A 402 -0.24 12.66 3.49
CA LEU A 402 0.37 13.97 3.68
C LEU A 402 -0.03 14.66 5.00
N GLY A 403 -1.14 14.27 5.60
CA GLY A 403 -1.57 14.77 6.92
C GLY A 403 -0.51 14.58 8.03
N GLY A 404 0.41 13.63 7.86
CA GLY A 404 1.55 13.39 8.74
C GLY A 404 2.54 14.56 8.83
N LEU A 405 2.63 15.41 7.81
CA LEU A 405 3.50 16.60 7.79
C LEU A 405 3.24 17.56 8.98
N LYS A 406 2.01 17.64 9.44
CA LYS A 406 1.62 18.48 10.59
C LYS A 406 2.33 18.10 11.89
N LYS A 407 2.91 16.91 11.98
CA LYS A 407 3.60 16.40 13.18
C LYS A 407 5.11 16.68 13.15
N ILE A 408 5.63 17.18 12.01
CA ILE A 408 7.05 17.43 11.80
C ILE A 408 7.34 18.85 12.22
N ASP A 409 8.37 19.01 13.04
CA ASP A 409 8.90 20.33 13.39
C ASP A 409 9.86 20.78 12.28
N PHE A 410 9.39 21.71 11.43
CA PHE A 410 10.19 22.27 10.36
C PHE A 410 11.20 23.33 10.80
N ASP A 411 11.08 23.84 12.02
CA ASP A 411 12.04 24.77 12.62
C ASP A 411 13.29 24.01 13.12
N ASP A 412 13.15 22.73 13.48
CA ASP A 412 14.28 21.85 13.79
C ASP A 412 14.93 21.31 12.52
N ILE A 413 16.12 21.80 12.19
CA ILE A 413 16.89 21.38 11.00
C ILE A 413 17.20 19.88 11.00
N TYR A 414 17.30 19.23 12.15
CA TYR A 414 17.56 17.78 12.26
C TYR A 414 16.34 16.93 11.90
N GLN A 415 15.15 17.52 11.91
CA GLN A 415 13.93 16.88 11.40
C GLN A 415 13.63 17.34 9.97
N SER A 416 13.66 18.66 9.71
CA SER A 416 13.21 19.25 8.44
C SER A 416 14.06 18.83 7.25
N LEU A 417 15.41 18.87 7.35
CA LEU A 417 16.27 18.53 6.21
C LEU A 417 16.14 17.06 5.77
N PRO A 418 16.23 16.05 6.66
CA PRO A 418 16.04 14.67 6.26
C PRO A 418 14.66 14.42 5.65
N VAL A 419 13.62 15.00 6.23
CA VAL A 419 12.25 14.89 5.71
C VAL A 419 12.12 15.53 4.32
N ALA A 420 12.63 16.74 4.11
CA ALA A 420 12.61 17.39 2.82
C ALA A 420 13.30 16.55 1.73
N ILE A 421 14.45 15.95 2.07
CA ILE A 421 15.16 15.02 1.16
C ILE A 421 14.27 13.81 0.83
N MET A 422 13.59 13.22 1.81
CA MET A 422 12.68 12.10 1.58
C MET A 422 11.49 12.49 0.71
N LEU A 423 10.86 13.63 0.98
CA LEU A 423 9.71 14.16 0.24
C LEU A 423 10.02 14.40 -1.25
N ILE A 424 11.27 14.75 -1.57
CA ILE A 424 11.72 14.95 -2.95
C ILE A 424 12.15 13.61 -3.57
N SER A 425 13.00 12.86 -2.86
CA SER A 425 13.66 11.69 -3.45
C SER A 425 12.74 10.50 -3.67
N MET A 426 11.73 10.26 -2.81
CA MET A 426 10.80 9.13 -2.99
C MET A 426 9.96 9.26 -4.27
N PRO A 427 9.24 10.37 -4.52
CA PRO A 427 8.47 10.50 -5.74
C PRO A 427 9.34 10.52 -7.00
N VAL A 428 10.51 11.17 -6.93
CA VAL A 428 11.41 11.31 -8.09
C VAL A 428 12.05 9.99 -8.48
N SER A 429 12.53 9.21 -7.49
CA SER A 429 13.14 7.90 -7.76
C SER A 429 12.13 6.76 -7.91
N GLY A 430 10.85 6.99 -7.58
CA GLY A 430 9.85 5.93 -7.48
C GLY A 430 10.17 4.88 -6.42
N SER A 431 11.12 5.15 -5.51
CA SER A 431 11.65 4.17 -4.56
C SER A 431 11.62 4.70 -3.13
N ILE A 432 10.86 4.01 -2.29
CA ILE A 432 10.82 4.30 -0.84
C ILE A 432 12.20 4.03 -0.21
N GLY A 433 12.89 2.99 -0.67
CA GLY A 433 14.23 2.65 -0.20
C GLY A 433 15.25 3.75 -0.46
N HIS A 434 15.24 4.36 -1.65
CA HIS A 434 16.13 5.48 -1.96
C HIS A 434 15.84 6.69 -1.08
N GLY A 435 14.56 7.05 -0.92
CA GLY A 435 14.19 8.19 -0.10
C GLY A 435 14.51 7.98 1.38
N SER A 436 14.16 6.84 1.95
CA SER A 436 14.46 6.51 3.35
C SER A 436 15.97 6.46 3.61
N GLY A 437 16.72 5.84 2.68
CA GLY A 437 18.18 5.77 2.76
C GLY A 437 18.82 7.16 2.73
N LEU A 438 18.44 8.02 1.79
CA LEU A 438 18.95 9.40 1.69
C LEU A 438 18.55 10.23 2.92
N GLY A 439 17.36 10.05 3.46
CA GLY A 439 16.93 10.68 4.71
C GLY A 439 17.82 10.28 5.89
N LEU A 440 18.09 8.98 6.08
CA LEU A 440 18.95 8.47 7.14
C LEU A 440 20.39 8.93 7.00
N ILE A 441 20.93 8.91 5.78
CA ILE A 441 22.29 9.39 5.49
C ILE A 441 22.38 10.89 5.80
N SER A 442 21.44 11.71 5.32
CA SER A 442 21.43 13.15 5.56
C SER A 442 21.35 13.52 7.04
N TYR A 443 20.51 12.80 7.81
CA TYR A 443 20.43 12.97 9.25
C TYR A 443 21.78 12.65 9.94
N SER A 444 22.36 11.50 9.59
CA SER A 444 23.63 11.04 10.17
C SER A 444 24.79 12.01 9.87
N VAL A 445 24.90 12.46 8.61
CA VAL A 445 25.90 13.43 8.18
C VAL A 445 25.68 14.78 8.87
N LEU A 446 24.44 15.29 8.92
CA LEU A 446 24.13 16.56 9.57
C LEU A 446 24.52 16.54 11.06
N LYS A 447 24.19 15.48 11.79
CA LYS A 447 24.56 15.31 13.20
C LYS A 447 26.08 15.21 13.41
N LEU A 448 26.79 14.53 12.51
CA LEU A 448 28.28 14.47 12.55
C LEU A 448 28.89 15.85 12.31
N CYS A 449 28.46 16.56 11.27
CA CYS A 449 29.00 17.88 10.91
C CYS A 449 28.73 18.95 11.98
N THR A 450 27.65 18.81 12.74
CA THR A 450 27.29 19.75 13.81
C THR A 450 27.85 19.35 15.19
N GLY A 451 28.72 18.33 15.26
CA GLY A 451 29.34 17.88 16.52
C GLY A 451 28.41 17.10 17.45
N LYS A 452 27.18 16.78 16.99
CA LYS A 452 26.17 16.00 17.74
C LYS A 452 26.13 14.52 17.35
N GLY A 453 27.18 13.97 16.78
CA GLY A 453 27.26 12.58 16.32
C GLY A 453 26.97 11.54 17.41
N LYS A 454 27.22 11.86 18.68
CA LYS A 454 26.95 11.00 19.84
C LYS A 454 25.43 10.80 20.09
N ASP A 455 24.58 11.69 19.60
CA ASP A 455 23.14 11.61 19.75
C ASP A 455 22.49 10.61 18.75
N VAL A 456 23.26 10.14 17.77
CA VAL A 456 22.80 9.20 16.75
C VAL A 456 23.01 7.77 17.24
N SER A 457 21.98 6.93 17.15
CA SER A 457 22.09 5.53 17.53
C SER A 457 23.07 4.78 16.61
N LEU A 458 23.79 3.80 17.16
CA LEU A 458 24.67 2.94 16.37
C LEU A 458 23.90 2.26 15.22
N LEU A 459 22.66 1.85 15.47
CA LEU A 459 21.80 1.22 14.48
C LEU A 459 21.52 2.17 13.30
N THR A 460 21.24 3.44 13.57
CA THR A 460 21.05 4.47 12.53
C THR A 460 22.28 4.62 11.66
N TYR A 461 23.47 4.64 12.24
CA TYR A 461 24.74 4.69 11.49
C TYR A 461 24.93 3.44 10.61
N VAL A 462 24.68 2.25 11.17
CA VAL A 462 24.82 0.99 10.43
C VAL A 462 23.87 0.97 9.22
N ILE A 463 22.61 1.34 9.41
CA ILE A 463 21.63 1.38 8.32
C ILE A 463 22.03 2.44 7.28
N SER A 464 22.44 3.63 7.72
CA SER A 464 22.92 4.69 6.81
C SER A 464 24.11 4.24 5.98
N LEU A 465 25.05 3.51 6.59
CA LEU A 465 26.23 2.96 5.90
C LEU A 465 25.81 1.89 4.87
N ILE A 466 24.86 1.01 5.21
CA ILE A 466 24.34 0.01 4.28
C ILE A 466 23.71 0.68 3.04
N PHE A 467 22.90 1.72 3.23
CA PHE A 467 22.34 2.46 2.11
C PHE A 467 23.40 3.23 1.31
N LEU A 468 24.38 3.81 1.98
CA LEU A 468 25.51 4.49 1.30
C LEU A 468 26.27 3.49 0.41
N VAL A 469 26.61 2.33 0.95
CA VAL A 469 27.27 1.25 0.19
C VAL A 469 26.41 0.81 -0.99
N LYS A 470 25.08 0.67 -0.78
CA LYS A 470 24.14 0.34 -1.86
C LYS A 470 24.20 1.35 -3.01
N PHE A 471 24.21 2.65 -2.72
CA PHE A 471 24.19 3.69 -3.75
C PHE A 471 25.48 3.75 -4.58
N PHE A 472 26.61 3.30 -4.04
CA PHE A 472 27.89 3.36 -4.74
C PHE A 472 28.40 2.03 -5.30
N LEU A 473 27.97 0.89 -4.75
CA LEU A 473 28.50 -0.43 -5.10
C LEU A 473 27.50 -1.34 -5.80
N VAL A 474 26.23 -1.00 -5.80
CA VAL A 474 25.19 -1.81 -6.43
C VAL A 474 24.53 -0.95 -7.52
N ALA A 475 24.91 -1.23 -8.75
CA ALA A 475 24.29 -0.64 -9.94
C ALA A 475 22.88 -1.20 -10.13
#